data_338b7acb1758365f44e1897811d4d8cc
#
_entry.id   338b7acb1758365f44e1897811d4d8cc
#
_cell.length_a   1.000
_cell.length_b   1.000
_cell.length_c   1.000
_cell.angle_alpha   90.00
_cell.angle_beta   90.00
_cell.angle_gamma   90.00
#
_symmetry.space_group_name_H-M   'P 1'
#
loop_
_entity.id
_entity.type
_entity.pdbx_description
1 polymer ?
#
loop_
_entity_poly.entity_id
_entity_poly.type
_entity_poly.pdbx_seq_one_letter_code
_entity_poly.pdbx_strand_id
1 'polypeptide(L)'
;EDLYAYSTNVIGEDDYLEEVIKAIFYDDYKEELKDLLYIASVATTGGTGAISNTIKNYMDTGDKVLLPNWMWGTYKNIVIENGGKIETYQLFDENGNFNFEDFRSKVLELAKTQKNVVLILNEPSHNPTGFRMTYEEWVNLMAFFKSIKDTNLIVIRDVAYFEYDDRTEEETKSLRKLLIGLPKNVLFMYAFSLSKSLSIYGMRIGAQIAVSSSEEVIQEFKDAISFSCRTTWSNVPKGGMKLFETIMKNPELKADFLKEKQAYIDLLKERADIFLNEAKEVNLDILPYKSGFFVTIPIGETVDKVIEELESQNIFVIKFDKGIRIGICSVPKRKIVGLAKKIKEAIEKSK
;
A
#
# COMPACT_ATOMS: atom_id res chain seq x y z
N GLU A 1 -7.84 -31.67 -9.85
CA GLU A 1 -8.50 -30.36 -9.76
C GLU A 1 -8.23 -29.55 -11.03
N ASP A 2 -9.26 -28.90 -11.53
CA ASP A 2 -9.17 -28.14 -12.76
C ASP A 2 -8.67 -26.70 -12.49
N LEU A 3 -7.35 -26.54 -12.38
CA LEU A 3 -6.70 -25.25 -12.21
C LEU A 3 -6.75 -24.39 -13.48
N TYR A 4 -7.12 -24.96 -14.61
CA TYR A 4 -7.18 -24.30 -15.89
C TYR A 4 -8.58 -23.74 -16.22
N ALA A 5 -9.61 -24.17 -15.49
CA ALA A 5 -10.96 -23.65 -15.65
C ALA A 5 -11.07 -22.23 -15.09
N TYR A 6 -12.02 -21.47 -15.59
CA TYR A 6 -12.43 -20.24 -14.93
C TYR A 6 -12.88 -20.50 -13.50
N SER A 7 -12.70 -19.54 -12.63
CA SER A 7 -13.41 -19.48 -11.36
C SER A 7 -14.91 -19.47 -11.62
N THR A 8 -15.69 -20.17 -10.81
CA THR A 8 -17.15 -20.22 -10.94
C THR A 8 -17.78 -18.84 -10.75
N ASN A 9 -17.13 -17.98 -9.96
CA ASN A 9 -17.54 -16.61 -9.73
C ASN A 9 -16.53 -15.63 -10.37
N VAL A 10 -17.05 -14.63 -11.08
CA VAL A 10 -16.23 -13.57 -11.73
C VAL A 10 -15.39 -12.80 -10.71
N ILE A 11 -15.89 -12.67 -9.48
CA ILE A 11 -15.18 -11.95 -8.41
C ILE A 11 -14.14 -12.80 -7.68
N GLY A 12 -14.00 -14.08 -8.02
CA GLY A 12 -12.99 -14.99 -7.46
C GLY A 12 -13.59 -16.18 -6.72
N GLU A 13 -12.74 -17.06 -6.22
CA GLU A 13 -13.12 -18.25 -5.44
C GLU A 13 -13.49 -17.83 -4.01
N ASP A 14 -14.63 -18.30 -3.49
CA ASP A 14 -15.17 -17.89 -2.18
C ASP A 14 -14.17 -18.11 -1.04
N ASP A 15 -13.49 -19.24 -1.04
CA ASP A 15 -12.50 -19.58 -0.03
C ASP A 15 -11.27 -18.63 -0.08
N TYR A 16 -10.84 -18.27 -1.28
CA TYR A 16 -9.77 -17.26 -1.44
C TYR A 16 -10.21 -15.89 -0.91
N LEU A 17 -11.43 -15.48 -1.23
CA LEU A 17 -11.98 -14.19 -0.81
C LEU A 17 -12.08 -14.10 0.72
N GLU A 18 -12.47 -15.19 1.38
CA GLU A 18 -12.52 -15.28 2.84
C GLU A 18 -11.11 -15.20 3.45
N GLU A 19 -10.14 -15.97 2.94
CA GLU A 19 -8.78 -15.96 3.46
C GLU A 19 -8.07 -14.62 3.24
N VAL A 20 -8.39 -13.88 2.17
CA VAL A 20 -7.87 -12.52 1.95
C VAL A 20 -8.40 -11.54 3.00
N ILE A 21 -9.69 -11.65 3.36
CA ILE A 21 -10.24 -10.81 4.45
C ILE A 21 -9.55 -11.16 5.77
N LYS A 22 -9.39 -12.46 6.09
CA LYS A 22 -8.70 -12.89 7.31
C LYS A 22 -7.22 -12.43 7.36
N ALA A 23 -6.53 -12.40 6.22
CA ALA A 23 -5.16 -11.89 6.16
C ALA A 23 -5.07 -10.42 6.61
N ILE A 24 -6.11 -9.62 6.39
CA ILE A 24 -6.18 -8.22 6.80
C ILE A 24 -6.87 -8.05 8.16
N PHE A 25 -7.94 -8.79 8.44
CA PHE A 25 -8.82 -8.57 9.59
C PHE A 25 -8.71 -9.66 10.68
N TYR A 26 -7.89 -10.69 10.47
CA TYR A 26 -7.74 -11.90 11.31
C TYR A 26 -9.01 -12.77 11.37
N ASP A 27 -8.90 -13.92 12.02
CA ASP A 27 -9.96 -14.94 12.01
C ASP A 27 -11.23 -14.51 12.78
N ASP A 28 -11.08 -13.66 13.79
CA ASP A 28 -12.14 -13.20 14.69
C ASP A 28 -12.94 -11.98 14.18
N TYR A 29 -12.63 -11.47 12.98
CA TYR A 29 -13.26 -10.26 12.46
C TYR A 29 -14.78 -10.31 12.37
N LYS A 30 -15.35 -11.49 12.07
CA LYS A 30 -16.79 -11.66 11.95
C LYS A 30 -17.51 -11.46 13.29
N GLU A 31 -16.89 -11.87 14.39
CA GLU A 31 -17.45 -11.71 15.73
C GLU A 31 -17.23 -10.28 16.23
N GLU A 32 -16.02 -9.73 16.03
CA GLU A 32 -15.67 -8.41 16.53
C GLU A 32 -16.36 -7.26 15.80
N LEU A 33 -16.61 -7.40 14.49
CA LEU A 33 -17.11 -6.31 13.64
C LEU A 33 -18.56 -6.53 13.17
N LYS A 34 -19.22 -7.60 13.63
CA LYS A 34 -20.61 -7.90 13.29
C LYS A 34 -21.52 -6.72 13.60
N ASP A 35 -22.40 -6.42 12.66
CA ASP A 35 -23.38 -5.31 12.74
C ASP A 35 -22.76 -3.91 12.90
N LEU A 36 -21.42 -3.80 12.88
CA LEU A 36 -20.68 -2.53 12.97
C LEU A 36 -20.07 -2.13 11.63
N LEU A 37 -19.60 -3.10 10.86
CA LEU A 37 -19.00 -2.92 9.55
C LEU A 37 -19.42 -4.06 8.61
N TYR A 38 -19.65 -3.70 7.36
CA TYR A 38 -19.84 -4.63 6.26
C TYR A 38 -18.54 -4.71 5.46
N ILE A 39 -18.09 -5.93 5.17
CA ILE A 39 -16.81 -6.19 4.50
C ILE A 39 -17.06 -7.15 3.34
N ALA A 40 -16.52 -6.82 2.18
CA ALA A 40 -16.51 -7.71 1.03
C ALA A 40 -15.17 -7.65 0.31
N SER A 41 -14.79 -8.74 -0.33
CA SER A 41 -13.58 -8.82 -1.14
C SER A 41 -13.90 -9.27 -2.57
N VAL A 42 -13.07 -8.83 -3.51
CA VAL A 42 -13.10 -9.22 -4.92
C VAL A 42 -11.67 -9.48 -5.38
N ALA A 43 -11.43 -10.62 -6.01
CA ALA A 43 -10.13 -10.96 -6.57
C ALA A 43 -9.75 -10.01 -7.73
N THR A 44 -8.47 -9.65 -7.80
CA THR A 44 -7.95 -8.73 -8.83
C THR A 44 -6.62 -9.21 -9.39
N THR A 45 -6.21 -8.61 -10.51
CA THR A 45 -4.89 -8.87 -11.13
C THR A 45 -3.78 -8.16 -10.35
N GLY A 46 -3.56 -8.58 -9.11
CA GLY A 46 -2.65 -7.96 -8.15
C GLY A 46 -3.18 -6.66 -7.56
N GLY A 47 -2.39 -6.02 -6.69
CA GLY A 47 -2.74 -4.73 -6.09
C GLY A 47 -2.93 -3.62 -7.13
N THR A 48 -2.18 -3.65 -8.23
CA THR A 48 -2.37 -2.71 -9.36
C THR A 48 -3.78 -2.78 -9.93
N GLY A 49 -4.31 -4.00 -10.13
CA GLY A 49 -5.69 -4.21 -10.58
C GLY A 49 -6.71 -3.68 -9.58
N ALA A 50 -6.46 -3.86 -8.28
CA ALA A 50 -7.33 -3.33 -7.23
C ALA A 50 -7.41 -1.80 -7.28
N ILE A 51 -6.27 -1.12 -7.36
CA ILE A 51 -6.20 0.35 -7.40
C ILE A 51 -6.84 0.88 -8.69
N SER A 52 -6.46 0.33 -9.85
CA SER A 52 -7.01 0.77 -11.14
C SER A 52 -8.52 0.59 -11.21
N ASN A 53 -9.02 -0.55 -10.73
CA ASN A 53 -10.44 -0.84 -10.73
C ASN A 53 -11.23 0.06 -9.77
N THR A 54 -10.63 0.43 -8.62
CA THR A 54 -11.24 1.42 -7.71
C THR A 54 -11.32 2.80 -8.38
N ILE A 55 -10.22 3.29 -8.95
CA ILE A 55 -10.19 4.59 -9.63
C ILE A 55 -11.21 4.63 -10.76
N LYS A 56 -11.24 3.59 -11.61
CA LYS A 56 -12.16 3.48 -12.74
C LYS A 56 -13.63 3.58 -12.33
N ASN A 57 -14.02 3.03 -11.19
CA ASN A 57 -15.43 2.97 -10.78
C ASN A 57 -15.88 4.15 -9.93
N TYR A 58 -14.97 4.84 -9.26
CA TYR A 58 -15.33 5.86 -8.26
C TYR A 58 -14.83 7.27 -8.59
N MET A 59 -14.04 7.43 -9.65
CA MET A 59 -13.56 8.74 -10.11
C MET A 59 -14.32 9.13 -11.39
N ASP A 60 -14.86 10.32 -11.45
CA ASP A 60 -15.40 10.88 -12.68
C ASP A 60 -14.27 11.39 -13.59
N THR A 61 -14.48 11.34 -14.92
CA THR A 61 -13.47 11.82 -15.88
C THR A 61 -13.17 13.30 -15.66
N GLY A 62 -11.89 13.61 -15.48
CA GLY A 62 -11.41 14.97 -15.21
C GLY A 62 -11.26 15.33 -13.75
N ASP A 63 -11.77 14.49 -12.84
CA ASP A 63 -11.58 14.65 -11.41
C ASP A 63 -10.12 14.41 -11.01
N LYS A 64 -9.76 14.93 -9.86
CA LYS A 64 -8.44 14.79 -9.29
C LYS A 64 -8.43 13.68 -8.24
N VAL A 65 -7.41 12.82 -8.28
CA VAL A 65 -7.09 11.86 -7.23
C VAL A 65 -6.00 12.42 -6.35
N LEU A 66 -6.18 12.36 -5.02
CA LEU A 66 -5.22 12.86 -4.05
C LEU A 66 -4.14 11.83 -3.76
N LEU A 67 -2.88 12.20 -3.98
CA LEU A 67 -1.70 11.36 -3.82
C LEU A 67 -0.65 12.06 -2.95
N PRO A 68 0.21 11.33 -2.19
CA PRO A 68 1.35 11.97 -1.54
C PRO A 68 2.39 12.42 -2.59
N ASN A 69 3.18 13.44 -2.28
CA ASN A 69 4.29 13.88 -3.15
C ASN A 69 5.36 12.79 -3.34
N TRP A 70 5.67 12.02 -2.31
CA TRP A 70 6.44 10.80 -2.40
C TRP A 70 5.50 9.61 -2.62
N MET A 71 5.56 8.93 -3.77
CA MET A 71 4.60 7.88 -4.12
C MET A 71 5.19 6.88 -5.09
N TRP A 72 4.63 5.69 -5.16
CA TRP A 72 4.88 4.78 -6.27
C TRP A 72 4.40 5.42 -7.59
N GLY A 73 5.34 5.65 -8.52
CA GLY A 73 5.06 6.45 -9.73
C GLY A 73 3.90 5.93 -10.59
N THR A 74 3.62 4.62 -10.51
CA THR A 74 2.51 3.99 -11.26
C THR A 74 1.13 4.52 -10.85
N TYR A 75 0.96 5.08 -9.64
CA TYR A 75 -0.32 5.72 -9.27
C TYR A 75 -0.70 6.83 -10.24
N LYS A 76 0.28 7.66 -10.62
CA LYS A 76 0.08 8.74 -11.61
C LYS A 76 -0.43 8.18 -12.94
N ASN A 77 0.22 7.11 -13.42
CA ASN A 77 -0.15 6.50 -14.69
C ASN A 77 -1.56 5.90 -14.65
N ILE A 78 -1.93 5.23 -13.55
CA ILE A 78 -3.28 4.67 -13.37
C ILE A 78 -4.33 5.78 -13.38
N VAL A 79 -4.09 6.89 -12.69
CA VAL A 79 -5.03 8.03 -12.66
C VAL A 79 -5.20 8.63 -14.06
N ILE A 80 -4.11 8.88 -14.76
CA ILE A 80 -4.13 9.48 -16.10
C ILE A 80 -4.81 8.54 -17.12
N GLU A 81 -4.50 7.25 -17.09
CA GLU A 81 -5.09 6.24 -17.98
C GLU A 81 -6.62 6.12 -17.81
N ASN A 82 -7.12 6.37 -16.59
CA ASN A 82 -8.55 6.40 -16.31
C ASN A 82 -9.19 7.80 -16.53
N GLY A 83 -8.48 8.74 -17.15
CA GLY A 83 -9.01 10.07 -17.49
C GLY A 83 -9.02 11.08 -16.35
N GLY A 84 -8.35 10.78 -15.24
CA GLY A 84 -8.26 11.65 -14.09
C GLY A 84 -7.07 12.61 -14.13
N LYS A 85 -7.01 13.47 -13.14
CA LYS A 85 -5.91 14.39 -12.85
C LYS A 85 -5.31 14.08 -11.48
N ILE A 86 -4.14 14.62 -11.22
CA ILE A 86 -3.42 14.38 -9.97
C ILE A 86 -3.45 15.66 -9.14
N GLU A 87 -3.82 15.51 -7.87
CA GLU A 87 -3.55 16.50 -6.82
C GLU A 87 -2.54 15.86 -5.84
N THR A 88 -1.61 16.65 -5.30
CA THR A 88 -0.62 16.12 -4.36
C THR A 88 -0.63 16.86 -3.04
N TYR A 89 -0.34 16.13 -1.96
CA TYR A 89 -0.06 16.69 -0.65
C TYR A 89 1.37 16.35 -0.22
N GLN A 90 1.96 17.17 0.64
CA GLN A 90 3.26 16.91 1.26
C GLN A 90 3.11 15.80 2.29
N LEU A 91 3.76 14.64 2.06
CA LEU A 91 3.62 13.48 2.94
C LEU A 91 4.11 13.75 4.36
N PHE A 92 5.18 14.50 4.48
CA PHE A 92 5.83 14.79 5.76
C PHE A 92 5.72 16.26 6.14
N ASP A 93 5.51 16.50 7.43
CA ASP A 93 5.69 17.79 8.07
C ASP A 93 7.18 18.09 8.32
N GLU A 94 7.47 19.23 8.95
CA GLU A 94 8.84 19.66 9.28
C GLU A 94 9.56 18.71 10.26
N ASN A 95 8.80 17.92 11.02
CA ASN A 95 9.31 16.96 12.00
C ASN A 95 9.41 15.52 11.45
N GLY A 96 9.02 15.30 10.19
CA GLY A 96 9.00 13.98 9.57
C GLY A 96 7.79 13.13 9.94
N ASN A 97 6.74 13.70 10.52
CA ASN A 97 5.47 13.03 10.79
C ASN A 97 4.55 13.14 9.57
N PHE A 98 3.44 12.40 9.58
CA PHE A 98 2.40 12.56 8.57
C PHE A 98 1.86 14.00 8.57
N ASN A 99 1.94 14.67 7.42
CA ASN A 99 1.48 16.06 7.28
C ASN A 99 -0.05 16.13 7.19
N PHE A 100 -0.69 15.95 8.32
CA PHE A 100 -2.14 15.91 8.42
C PHE A 100 -2.80 17.22 7.95
N GLU A 101 -2.20 18.38 8.19
CA GLU A 101 -2.81 19.68 7.85
C GLU A 101 -2.83 19.90 6.33
N ASP A 102 -1.76 19.61 5.62
CA ASP A 102 -1.74 19.71 4.15
C ASP A 102 -2.70 18.68 3.53
N PHE A 103 -2.64 17.42 3.99
CA PHE A 103 -3.57 16.37 3.57
C PHE A 103 -5.04 16.80 3.74
N ARG A 104 -5.40 17.26 4.94
CA ARG A 104 -6.74 17.72 5.29
C ARG A 104 -7.20 18.89 4.39
N SER A 105 -6.33 19.89 4.21
CA SER A 105 -6.60 21.04 3.36
C SER A 105 -6.92 20.60 1.92
N LYS A 106 -6.13 19.71 1.35
CA LYS A 106 -6.33 19.18 0.00
C LYS A 106 -7.62 18.38 -0.15
N VAL A 107 -7.95 17.52 0.81
CA VAL A 107 -9.24 16.79 0.81
C VAL A 107 -10.41 17.76 0.82
N LEU A 108 -10.40 18.77 1.70
CA LEU A 108 -11.47 19.76 1.78
C LEU A 108 -11.56 20.65 0.53
N GLU A 109 -10.46 20.93 -0.14
CA GLU A 109 -10.46 21.65 -1.42
C GLU A 109 -11.13 20.81 -2.52
N LEU A 110 -10.80 19.55 -2.65
CA LEU A 110 -11.39 18.63 -3.63
C LEU A 110 -12.90 18.43 -3.35
N ALA A 111 -13.27 18.28 -2.09
CA ALA A 111 -14.66 18.11 -1.68
C ALA A 111 -15.60 19.26 -2.09
N LYS A 112 -15.08 20.47 -2.37
CA LYS A 112 -15.87 21.60 -2.88
C LYS A 112 -16.28 21.45 -4.34
N THR A 113 -15.55 20.64 -5.11
CA THR A 113 -15.68 20.60 -6.57
C THR A 113 -15.98 19.21 -7.13
N GLN A 114 -15.77 18.16 -6.33
CA GLN A 114 -15.93 16.77 -6.74
C GLN A 114 -17.00 16.08 -5.89
N LYS A 115 -17.84 15.28 -6.54
CA LYS A 115 -18.83 14.43 -5.87
C LYS A 115 -18.15 13.33 -5.07
N ASN A 116 -17.11 12.73 -5.66
CA ASN A 116 -16.29 11.70 -5.07
C ASN A 116 -14.86 12.21 -4.92
N VAL A 117 -14.31 12.17 -3.72
CA VAL A 117 -12.89 12.41 -3.47
C VAL A 117 -12.20 11.06 -3.32
N VAL A 118 -11.39 10.72 -4.32
CA VAL A 118 -10.57 9.49 -4.30
C VAL A 118 -9.17 9.83 -3.83
N LEU A 119 -8.65 9.06 -2.87
CA LEU A 119 -7.30 9.24 -2.35
C LEU A 119 -6.59 7.90 -2.13
N ILE A 120 -5.26 7.91 -2.19
CA ILE A 120 -4.44 6.72 -1.96
C ILE A 120 -3.51 6.95 -0.77
N LEU A 121 -3.56 6.01 0.17
CA LEU A 121 -2.63 5.88 1.30
C LEU A 121 -1.85 4.57 1.12
N ASN A 122 -0.58 4.63 0.79
CA ASN A 122 0.28 3.45 0.78
C ASN A 122 0.90 3.28 2.17
N GLU A 123 0.28 2.41 2.96
CA GLU A 123 0.61 2.21 4.38
C GLU A 123 0.11 0.83 4.85
N PRO A 124 0.92 0.08 5.61
CA PRO A 124 2.25 0.39 6.13
C PRO A 124 3.39 0.12 5.14
N SER A 125 4.62 0.39 5.55
CA SER A 125 5.83 0.11 4.77
C SER A 125 5.83 0.82 3.40
N HIS A 126 5.53 2.11 3.43
CA HIS A 126 5.34 2.98 2.27
C HIS A 126 6.42 2.84 1.19
N ASN A 127 6.02 2.70 -0.05
CA ASN A 127 6.90 2.78 -1.21
C ASN A 127 6.84 4.21 -1.80
N PRO A 128 7.91 5.03 -1.69
CA PRO A 128 9.33 4.61 -1.62
C PRO A 128 10.03 4.75 -0.26
N THR A 129 9.40 5.23 0.80
CA THR A 129 10.11 5.72 1.99
C THR A 129 10.26 4.72 3.13
N GLY A 130 9.42 3.68 3.17
CA GLY A 130 9.33 2.80 4.34
C GLY A 130 8.60 3.44 5.54
N PHE A 131 7.91 4.56 5.31
CA PHE A 131 7.13 5.24 6.35
C PHE A 131 5.92 4.43 6.80
N ARG A 132 5.50 4.70 8.01
CA ARG A 132 4.30 4.16 8.64
C ARG A 132 3.74 5.19 9.60
N MET A 133 2.44 5.44 9.51
CA MET A 133 1.73 6.30 10.46
C MET A 133 1.69 5.67 11.86
N THR A 134 1.75 6.50 12.88
CA THR A 134 1.52 6.11 14.28
C THR A 134 0.04 5.83 14.53
N TYR A 135 -0.29 5.21 15.68
CA TYR A 135 -1.68 5.02 16.09
C TYR A 135 -2.42 6.35 16.25
N GLU A 136 -1.76 7.35 16.82
CA GLU A 136 -2.35 8.69 17.04
C GLU A 136 -2.64 9.41 15.71
N GLU A 137 -1.72 9.34 14.74
CA GLU A 137 -1.96 9.87 13.39
C GLU A 137 -3.15 9.20 12.73
N TRP A 138 -3.31 7.88 12.90
CA TRP A 138 -4.50 7.16 12.43
C TRP A 138 -5.78 7.59 13.15
N VAL A 139 -5.75 7.79 14.46
CA VAL A 139 -6.90 8.30 15.22
C VAL A 139 -7.36 9.65 14.68
N ASN A 140 -6.43 10.58 14.46
CA ASN A 140 -6.70 11.90 13.93
C ASN A 140 -7.27 11.81 12.49
N LEU A 141 -6.66 10.99 11.65
CA LEU A 141 -7.12 10.77 10.27
C LEU A 141 -8.53 10.20 10.22
N MET A 142 -8.83 9.18 11.03
CA MET A 142 -10.15 8.57 11.09
C MET A 142 -11.21 9.49 11.67
N ALA A 143 -10.87 10.33 12.67
CA ALA A 143 -11.75 11.37 13.17
C ALA A 143 -12.10 12.39 12.07
N PHE A 144 -11.11 12.77 11.26
CA PHE A 144 -11.35 13.64 10.11
C PHE A 144 -12.26 12.99 9.07
N PHE A 145 -12.02 11.74 8.68
CA PHE A 145 -12.90 11.04 7.73
C PHE A 145 -14.34 10.96 8.23
N LYS A 146 -14.54 10.72 9.53
CA LYS A 146 -15.86 10.71 10.16
C LYS A 146 -16.55 12.07 10.15
N SER A 147 -15.82 13.15 9.99
CA SER A 147 -16.37 14.51 9.92
C SER A 147 -16.86 14.93 8.52
N ILE A 148 -16.47 14.22 7.47
CA ILE A 148 -16.86 14.50 6.07
C ILE A 148 -18.32 14.12 5.85
N LYS A 149 -19.16 15.04 5.34
CA LYS A 149 -20.60 14.83 5.20
C LYS A 149 -21.13 15.03 3.78
N ASP A 150 -20.63 16.02 3.07
CA ASP A 150 -21.26 16.51 1.85
C ASP A 150 -20.62 15.96 0.55
N THR A 151 -19.65 15.08 0.68
CA THR A 151 -18.97 14.39 -0.44
C THR A 151 -18.73 12.94 -0.10
N ASN A 152 -18.63 12.08 -1.11
CA ASN A 152 -18.20 10.72 -0.91
C ASN A 152 -16.67 10.67 -0.83
N LEU A 153 -16.17 9.98 0.16
CA LEU A 153 -14.74 9.78 0.34
C LEU A 153 -14.38 8.31 0.05
N ILE A 154 -13.56 8.10 -0.96
CA ILE A 154 -13.08 6.78 -1.38
C ILE A 154 -11.60 6.67 -0.99
N VAL A 155 -11.33 5.98 0.08
CA VAL A 155 -9.98 5.80 0.63
C VAL A 155 -9.39 4.49 0.13
N ILE A 156 -8.37 4.56 -0.71
CA ILE A 156 -7.60 3.39 -1.14
C ILE A 156 -6.39 3.25 -0.21
N ARG A 157 -6.41 2.25 0.66
CA ARG A 157 -5.25 1.87 1.44
C ARG A 157 -4.49 0.77 0.69
N ASP A 158 -3.37 1.12 0.07
CA ASP A 158 -2.49 0.15 -0.57
C ASP A 158 -1.64 -0.54 0.50
N VAL A 159 -1.94 -1.81 0.71
CA VAL A 159 -1.31 -2.66 1.74
C VAL A 159 -0.36 -3.70 1.14
N ALA A 160 0.23 -3.41 -0.02
CA ALA A 160 1.11 -4.37 -0.70
C ALA A 160 2.30 -4.86 0.16
N TYR A 161 2.67 -4.12 1.19
CA TYR A 161 3.80 -4.42 2.08
C TYR A 161 3.40 -4.64 3.55
N PHE A 162 2.11 -4.84 3.83
CA PHE A 162 1.59 -4.87 5.21
C PHE A 162 2.23 -5.95 6.09
N GLU A 163 2.64 -7.06 5.52
CA GLU A 163 3.27 -8.17 6.23
C GLU A 163 4.74 -7.90 6.63
N TYR A 164 5.32 -6.82 6.14
CA TYR A 164 6.67 -6.36 6.50
C TYR A 164 6.65 -5.24 7.54
N ASP A 165 5.48 -4.95 8.09
CA ASP A 165 5.29 -4.07 9.23
C ASP A 165 5.62 -4.82 10.54
N ASP A 166 6.18 -4.12 11.50
CA ASP A 166 6.58 -4.70 12.79
C ASP A 166 5.51 -4.54 13.90
N ARG A 167 4.31 -4.04 13.52
CA ARG A 167 3.16 -4.00 14.44
C ARG A 167 2.73 -5.41 14.83
N THR A 168 2.39 -5.55 16.10
CA THR A 168 1.75 -6.76 16.62
C THR A 168 0.34 -6.92 16.05
N GLU A 169 -0.21 -8.13 16.18
CA GLU A 169 -1.60 -8.40 15.83
C GLU A 169 -2.57 -7.48 16.58
N GLU A 170 -2.35 -7.28 17.88
CA GLU A 170 -3.19 -6.42 18.72
C GLU A 170 -3.17 -4.96 18.28
N GLU A 171 -2.01 -4.40 17.96
CA GLU A 171 -1.88 -3.05 17.41
C GLU A 171 -2.62 -2.93 16.07
N THR A 172 -2.50 -3.94 15.22
CA THR A 172 -3.17 -3.94 13.93
C THR A 172 -4.70 -4.07 14.09
N LYS A 173 -5.19 -4.91 14.99
CA LYS A 173 -6.62 -5.01 15.34
C LYS A 173 -7.15 -3.69 15.89
N SER A 174 -6.37 -3.01 16.73
CA SER A 174 -6.74 -1.69 17.28
C SER A 174 -6.93 -0.66 16.18
N LEU A 175 -6.06 -0.63 15.16
CA LEU A 175 -6.23 0.24 13.98
C LEU A 175 -7.49 -0.06 13.20
N ARG A 176 -7.88 -1.32 13.05
CA ARG A 176 -9.10 -1.70 12.33
C ARG A 176 -10.36 -1.28 13.06
N LYS A 177 -10.34 -1.32 14.39
CA LYS A 177 -11.47 -0.82 15.21
C LYS A 177 -11.74 0.67 14.99
N LEU A 178 -10.74 1.44 14.54
CA LEU A 178 -10.94 2.85 14.17
C LEU A 178 -11.90 3.04 12.98
N LEU A 179 -12.11 2.02 12.14
CA LEU A 179 -13.09 2.03 11.05
C LEU A 179 -14.54 2.03 11.56
N ILE A 180 -14.78 1.57 12.78
CA ILE A 180 -16.11 1.55 13.37
C ILE A 180 -16.64 2.99 13.50
N GLY A 181 -17.87 3.20 13.05
CA GLY A 181 -18.51 4.50 13.06
C GLY A 181 -18.14 5.42 11.89
N LEU A 182 -17.49 4.89 10.83
CA LEU A 182 -17.40 5.62 9.57
C LEU A 182 -18.80 5.91 9.02
N PRO A 183 -19.09 7.11 8.50
CA PRO A 183 -20.38 7.41 7.88
C PRO A 183 -20.48 6.68 6.52
N LYS A 184 -21.72 6.45 6.07
CA LYS A 184 -22.00 5.69 4.83
C LYS A 184 -21.40 6.28 3.54
N ASN A 185 -21.07 7.58 3.55
CA ASN A 185 -20.40 8.24 2.44
C ASN A 185 -18.86 8.04 2.42
N VAL A 186 -18.31 7.26 3.35
CA VAL A 186 -16.90 6.87 3.36
C VAL A 186 -16.79 5.40 3.01
N LEU A 187 -16.18 5.12 1.86
CA LEU A 187 -15.84 3.77 1.42
C LEU A 187 -14.34 3.56 1.61
N PHE A 188 -13.97 2.62 2.48
CA PHE A 188 -12.58 2.28 2.74
C PHE A 188 -12.19 1.02 1.96
N MET A 189 -11.16 1.11 1.13
CA MET A 189 -10.74 0.06 0.22
C MET A 189 -9.30 -0.36 0.52
N TYR A 190 -9.08 -1.65 0.75
CA TYR A 190 -7.73 -2.21 0.82
C TYR A 190 -7.33 -2.77 -0.55
N ALA A 191 -6.21 -2.32 -1.07
CA ALA A 191 -5.58 -2.91 -2.25
C ALA A 191 -4.57 -3.97 -1.79
N PHE A 192 -5.03 -5.23 -1.76
CA PHE A 192 -4.25 -6.38 -1.32
C PHE A 192 -3.46 -6.99 -2.49
N SER A 193 -2.25 -7.49 -2.22
CA SER A 193 -1.39 -8.08 -3.25
C SER A 193 -0.56 -9.25 -2.71
N LEU A 194 -0.59 -10.38 -3.41
CA LEU A 194 0.28 -11.52 -3.12
C LEU A 194 1.67 -11.41 -3.77
N SER A 195 1.90 -10.36 -4.56
CA SER A 195 3.20 -10.18 -5.23
C SER A 195 4.38 -10.15 -4.25
N LYS A 196 4.20 -9.51 -3.07
CA LYS A 196 5.25 -9.41 -2.05
C LYS A 196 5.06 -10.45 -0.95
N SER A 197 3.84 -10.65 -0.49
CA SER A 197 3.50 -11.59 0.59
C SER A 197 3.97 -13.01 0.33
N LEU A 198 3.74 -13.52 -0.88
CA LEU A 198 4.17 -14.84 -1.32
C LEU A 198 5.34 -14.81 -2.33
N SER A 199 5.89 -13.64 -2.63
CA SER A 199 6.92 -13.45 -3.67
C SER A 199 6.52 -13.98 -5.07
N ILE A 200 5.22 -14.04 -5.36
CA ILE A 200 4.67 -14.56 -6.63
C ILE A 200 4.31 -13.44 -7.62
N TYR A 201 5.23 -12.53 -7.84
CA TYR A 201 5.05 -11.32 -8.65
C TYR A 201 4.40 -11.58 -10.02
N GLY A 202 4.79 -12.66 -10.68
CA GLY A 202 4.35 -13.01 -12.03
C GLY A 202 2.94 -13.61 -12.10
N MET A 203 2.38 -14.13 -11.00
CA MET A 203 1.05 -14.75 -11.01
C MET A 203 -0.09 -13.73 -11.03
N ARG A 204 0.19 -12.46 -10.76
CA ARG A 204 -0.79 -11.35 -10.84
C ARG A 204 -2.03 -11.57 -9.97
N ILE A 205 -1.86 -11.91 -8.71
CA ILE A 205 -2.96 -12.17 -7.76
C ILE A 205 -3.00 -11.10 -6.68
N GLY A 206 -4.20 -10.63 -6.39
CA GLY A 206 -4.51 -9.68 -5.34
C GLY A 206 -6.02 -9.60 -5.10
N ALA A 207 -6.43 -8.63 -4.32
CA ALA A 207 -7.84 -8.38 -4.06
C ALA A 207 -8.13 -6.91 -3.75
N GLN A 208 -9.36 -6.48 -4.04
CA GLN A 208 -9.98 -5.30 -3.44
C GLN A 208 -10.79 -5.77 -2.23
N ILE A 209 -10.59 -5.16 -1.07
CA ILE A 209 -11.41 -5.42 0.11
C ILE A 209 -12.10 -4.11 0.47
N ALA A 210 -13.41 -4.07 0.37
CA ALA A 210 -14.23 -2.90 0.69
C ALA A 210 -14.77 -3.00 2.11
N VAL A 211 -14.78 -1.89 2.82
CA VAL A 211 -15.32 -1.73 4.17
C VAL A 211 -16.22 -0.52 4.22
N SER A 212 -17.42 -0.68 4.73
CA SER A 212 -18.41 0.39 4.94
C SER A 212 -19.28 0.09 6.16
N SER A 213 -19.90 1.12 6.71
CA SER A 213 -20.98 0.99 7.70
C SER A 213 -22.37 0.71 7.06
N SER A 214 -22.44 0.64 5.73
CA SER A 214 -23.67 0.41 4.97
C SER A 214 -23.59 -0.86 4.15
N GLU A 215 -24.52 -1.78 4.35
CA GLU A 215 -24.64 -2.99 3.56
C GLU A 215 -24.94 -2.68 2.09
N GLU A 216 -25.79 -1.67 1.85
CA GLU A 216 -26.14 -1.19 0.51
C GLU A 216 -24.89 -0.76 -0.28
N VAL A 217 -23.98 0.02 0.34
CA VAL A 217 -22.72 0.45 -0.27
C VAL A 217 -21.81 -0.75 -0.60
N ILE A 218 -21.78 -1.77 0.26
CA ILE A 218 -21.01 -3.00 -0.01
C ILE A 218 -21.63 -3.82 -1.12
N GLN A 219 -22.96 -3.85 -1.24
CA GLN A 219 -23.62 -4.54 -2.34
C GLN A 219 -23.36 -3.80 -3.67
N GLU A 220 -23.50 -2.49 -3.70
CA GLU A 220 -23.14 -1.66 -4.88
C GLU A 220 -21.67 -1.88 -5.30
N PHE A 221 -20.75 -1.93 -4.33
CA PHE A 221 -19.35 -2.27 -4.60
C PHE A 221 -19.24 -3.62 -5.31
N LYS A 222 -19.86 -4.67 -4.79
CA LYS A 222 -19.79 -6.02 -5.37
C LYS A 222 -20.30 -6.05 -6.81
N ASP A 223 -21.41 -5.37 -7.06
CA ASP A 223 -22.05 -5.35 -8.37
C ASP A 223 -21.21 -4.56 -9.39
N ALA A 224 -20.76 -3.36 -9.03
CA ALA A 224 -19.92 -2.50 -9.89
C ALA A 224 -18.58 -3.17 -10.22
N ILE A 225 -17.93 -3.73 -9.20
CA ILE A 225 -16.62 -4.36 -9.37
C ILE A 225 -16.73 -5.68 -10.13
N SER A 226 -17.79 -6.48 -9.91
CA SER A 226 -18.05 -7.69 -10.69
C SER A 226 -18.17 -7.38 -12.18
N PHE A 227 -18.93 -6.34 -12.53
CA PHE A 227 -19.04 -5.88 -13.93
C PHE A 227 -17.69 -5.44 -14.48
N SER A 228 -16.95 -4.64 -13.72
CA SER A 228 -15.63 -4.16 -14.15
C SER A 228 -14.61 -5.29 -14.30
N CYS A 229 -14.60 -6.28 -13.39
CA CYS A 229 -13.76 -7.47 -13.50
C CYS A 229 -14.06 -8.23 -14.81
N ARG A 230 -15.34 -8.46 -15.08
CA ARG A 230 -15.76 -9.18 -16.29
C ARG A 230 -15.34 -8.48 -17.57
N THR A 231 -15.38 -7.16 -17.60
CA THR A 231 -15.07 -6.35 -18.78
C THR A 231 -13.59 -6.03 -18.94
N THR A 232 -12.79 -6.07 -17.88
CA THR A 232 -11.36 -5.70 -17.93
C THR A 232 -10.45 -6.91 -18.10
N TRP A 233 -10.65 -7.99 -17.33
CA TRP A 233 -9.80 -9.19 -17.38
C TRP A 233 -10.59 -10.51 -17.41
N SER A 234 -11.91 -10.43 -17.50
CA SER A 234 -12.84 -11.58 -17.59
C SER A 234 -12.86 -12.46 -16.33
N ASN A 235 -11.72 -12.93 -15.86
CA ASN A 235 -11.56 -13.73 -14.64
C ASN A 235 -10.12 -13.64 -14.14
N VAL A 236 -9.89 -13.88 -12.85
CA VAL A 236 -8.56 -13.85 -12.23
C VAL A 236 -7.94 -15.26 -12.27
N PRO A 237 -6.61 -15.40 -12.40
CA PRO A 237 -5.95 -16.71 -12.49
C PRO A 237 -6.24 -17.60 -11.28
N LYS A 238 -6.99 -18.69 -11.50
CA LYS A 238 -7.44 -19.62 -10.44
C LYS A 238 -6.28 -20.27 -9.68
N GLY A 239 -5.21 -20.62 -10.38
CA GLY A 239 -4.05 -21.28 -9.78
C GLY A 239 -3.41 -20.49 -8.64
N GLY A 240 -3.30 -19.15 -8.78
CA GLY A 240 -2.75 -18.31 -7.72
C GLY A 240 -3.69 -18.13 -6.54
N MET A 241 -5.00 -18.06 -6.78
CA MET A 241 -6.00 -18.05 -5.69
C MET A 241 -5.95 -19.35 -4.89
N LYS A 242 -5.94 -20.48 -5.57
CA LYS A 242 -5.86 -21.80 -4.94
C LYS A 242 -4.56 -22.05 -4.19
N LEU A 243 -3.43 -21.50 -4.68
CA LEU A 243 -2.17 -21.57 -3.95
C LEU A 243 -2.28 -20.87 -2.59
N PHE A 244 -2.77 -19.63 -2.55
CA PHE A 244 -2.94 -18.88 -1.30
C PHE A 244 -3.90 -19.58 -0.36
N GLU A 245 -5.09 -19.95 -0.85
CA GLU A 245 -6.11 -20.67 -0.08
C GLU A 245 -5.54 -21.96 0.54
N THR A 246 -4.83 -22.77 -0.25
CA THR A 246 -4.25 -24.03 0.21
C THR A 246 -3.24 -23.80 1.34
N ILE A 247 -2.37 -22.79 1.21
CA ILE A 247 -1.41 -22.46 2.26
C ILE A 247 -2.15 -22.00 3.53
N MET A 248 -3.13 -21.12 3.42
CA MET A 248 -3.78 -20.51 4.58
C MET A 248 -4.70 -21.49 5.33
N LYS A 249 -5.36 -22.41 4.62
CA LYS A 249 -6.26 -23.40 5.20
C LYS A 249 -5.58 -24.65 5.75
N ASN A 250 -4.34 -24.92 5.34
CA ASN A 250 -3.58 -26.06 5.85
C ASN A 250 -2.67 -25.59 6.99
N PRO A 251 -2.88 -26.08 8.24
CA PRO A 251 -2.13 -25.62 9.40
C PRO A 251 -0.61 -25.84 9.29
N GLU A 252 -0.18 -26.95 8.69
CA GLU A 252 1.25 -27.26 8.53
C GLU A 252 1.88 -26.32 7.50
N LEU A 253 1.27 -26.17 6.33
CA LEU A 253 1.77 -25.26 5.29
C LEU A 253 1.75 -23.80 5.76
N LYS A 254 0.71 -23.39 6.48
CA LYS A 254 0.63 -22.04 7.07
C LYS A 254 1.76 -21.80 8.08
N ALA A 255 2.03 -22.78 8.95
CA ALA A 255 3.10 -22.67 9.94
C ALA A 255 4.49 -22.60 9.27
N ASP A 256 4.75 -23.43 8.28
CA ASP A 256 6.02 -23.42 7.52
C ASP A 256 6.19 -22.09 6.77
N PHE A 257 5.15 -21.62 6.10
CA PHE A 257 5.15 -20.35 5.40
C PHE A 257 5.43 -19.18 6.36
N LEU A 258 4.73 -19.11 7.49
CA LEU A 258 4.92 -18.03 8.47
C LEU A 258 6.34 -18.04 9.07
N LYS A 259 6.91 -19.22 9.31
CA LYS A 259 8.28 -19.38 9.80
C LYS A 259 9.31 -18.91 8.78
N GLU A 260 9.15 -19.29 7.51
CA GLU A 260 10.03 -18.85 6.44
C GLU A 260 9.92 -17.34 6.22
N LYS A 261 8.71 -16.80 6.19
CA LYS A 261 8.47 -15.37 6.06
C LYS A 261 9.12 -14.58 7.18
N GLN A 262 9.02 -15.03 8.44
CA GLN A 262 9.66 -14.35 9.58
C GLN A 262 11.18 -14.25 9.42
N ALA A 263 11.83 -15.29 8.90
CA ALA A 263 13.28 -15.25 8.62
C ALA A 263 13.64 -14.17 7.60
N TYR A 264 12.81 -13.94 6.59
CA TYR A 264 13.01 -12.85 5.62
C TYR A 264 12.71 -11.46 6.20
N ILE A 265 11.72 -11.33 7.07
CA ILE A 265 11.44 -10.08 7.81
C ILE A 265 12.63 -9.72 8.69
N ASP A 266 13.16 -10.68 9.44
CA ASP A 266 14.34 -10.48 10.30
C ASP A 266 15.57 -10.06 9.50
N LEU A 267 15.82 -10.72 8.36
CA LEU A 267 16.89 -10.38 7.44
C LEU A 267 16.73 -8.96 6.87
N LEU A 268 15.51 -8.58 6.51
CA LEU A 268 15.20 -7.24 6.01
C LEU A 268 15.46 -6.17 7.07
N LYS A 269 15.01 -6.42 8.29
CA LYS A 269 15.25 -5.55 9.44
C LYS A 269 16.75 -5.39 9.72
N GLU A 270 17.51 -6.48 9.77
CA GLU A 270 18.97 -6.44 9.95
C GLU A 270 19.66 -5.57 8.88
N ARG A 271 19.25 -5.72 7.63
CA ARG A 271 19.78 -4.92 6.52
C ARG A 271 19.44 -3.43 6.66
N ALA A 272 18.20 -3.14 7.05
CA ALA A 272 17.77 -1.77 7.30
C ALA A 272 18.56 -1.14 8.45
N ASP A 273 18.69 -1.84 9.57
CA ASP A 273 19.41 -1.37 10.76
C ASP A 273 20.87 -1.02 10.45
N ILE A 274 21.57 -1.86 9.66
CA ILE A 274 22.94 -1.58 9.21
C ILE A 274 22.99 -0.25 8.44
N PHE A 275 22.11 -0.11 7.44
CA PHE A 275 22.09 1.10 6.60
C PHE A 275 21.74 2.36 7.40
N LEU A 276 20.72 2.28 8.27
CA LEU A 276 20.23 3.42 9.06
C LEU A 276 21.26 3.88 10.10
N ASN A 277 21.95 2.95 10.76
CA ASN A 277 23.00 3.26 11.71
C ASN A 277 24.17 3.96 11.01
N GLU A 278 24.64 3.42 9.88
CA GLU A 278 25.69 4.04 9.11
C GLU A 278 25.28 5.42 8.56
N ALA A 279 24.04 5.56 8.07
CA ALA A 279 23.52 6.86 7.61
C ALA A 279 23.57 7.91 8.71
N LYS A 280 23.22 7.53 9.94
CA LYS A 280 23.30 8.40 11.11
C LYS A 280 24.76 8.79 11.45
N GLU A 281 25.69 7.84 11.39
CA GLU A 281 27.12 8.08 11.66
C GLU A 281 27.74 9.09 10.68
N VAL A 282 27.34 9.01 9.40
CA VAL A 282 27.86 9.91 8.36
C VAL A 282 26.99 11.14 8.11
N ASN A 283 25.98 11.39 8.93
CA ASN A 283 25.01 12.47 8.75
C ASN A 283 24.41 12.50 7.33
N LEU A 284 23.95 11.35 6.86
CA LEU A 284 23.19 11.24 5.62
C LEU A 284 21.70 11.42 5.93
N ASP A 285 21.09 12.45 5.35
CA ASP A 285 19.66 12.67 5.48
C ASP A 285 18.88 11.56 4.77
N ILE A 286 17.91 10.98 5.48
CA ILE A 286 16.96 10.00 4.95
C ILE A 286 15.53 10.42 5.27
N LEU A 287 14.58 10.09 4.40
CA LEU A 287 13.16 10.27 4.74
C LEU A 287 12.75 9.30 5.85
N PRO A 288 11.72 9.65 6.63
CA PRO A 288 11.24 8.80 7.72
C PRO A 288 11.01 7.36 7.28
N TYR A 289 11.71 6.42 7.94
CA TYR A 289 11.63 4.99 7.69
C TYR A 289 11.24 4.25 8.98
N LYS A 290 10.35 3.27 8.86
CA LYS A 290 9.96 2.37 9.96
C LYS A 290 10.09 0.90 9.57
N SER A 291 9.65 0.54 8.36
CA SER A 291 9.61 -0.85 7.90
C SER A 291 9.57 -0.94 6.38
N GLY A 292 9.67 -2.15 5.85
CA GLY A 292 9.48 -2.41 4.43
C GLY A 292 10.75 -2.42 3.60
N PHE A 293 10.58 -2.39 2.29
CA PHE A 293 11.62 -2.71 1.32
C PHE A 293 12.56 -1.57 0.96
N PHE A 294 12.17 -0.33 1.24
CA PHE A 294 12.79 0.84 0.62
C PHE A 294 13.16 1.92 1.63
N VAL A 295 14.35 2.47 1.47
CA VAL A 295 14.79 3.70 2.12
C VAL A 295 14.98 4.76 1.05
N THR A 296 14.54 5.98 1.30
CA THR A 296 14.68 7.11 0.36
C THR A 296 15.58 8.19 0.94
N ILE A 297 16.50 8.66 0.12
CA ILE A 297 17.43 9.75 0.43
C ILE A 297 17.00 10.97 -0.40
N PRO A 298 16.54 12.07 0.22
CA PRO A 298 16.25 13.31 -0.47
C PRO A 298 17.58 13.97 -0.85
N ILE A 299 17.73 14.40 -2.11
CA ILE A 299 18.99 14.98 -2.62
C ILE A 299 18.76 16.40 -3.14
N GLY A 300 17.66 16.65 -3.83
CA GLY A 300 17.38 17.93 -4.47
C GLY A 300 17.84 17.97 -5.94
N GLU A 301 18.21 19.15 -6.39
CA GLU A 301 18.47 19.43 -7.82
C GLU A 301 19.72 18.71 -8.37
N THR A 302 20.62 18.27 -7.52
CA THR A 302 21.86 17.58 -7.93
C THR A 302 21.71 16.08 -8.08
N VAL A 303 20.48 15.54 -7.99
CA VAL A 303 20.20 14.09 -7.97
C VAL A 303 20.82 13.35 -9.18
N ASP A 304 20.80 13.92 -10.37
CA ASP A 304 21.37 13.30 -11.56
C ASP A 304 22.88 13.15 -11.47
N LYS A 305 23.60 14.18 -11.00
CA LYS A 305 25.05 14.12 -10.77
C LYS A 305 25.43 13.09 -9.72
N VAL A 306 24.62 12.98 -8.65
CA VAL A 306 24.83 11.98 -7.60
C VAL A 306 24.66 10.56 -8.17
N ILE A 307 23.68 10.34 -9.03
CA ILE A 307 23.46 9.03 -9.68
C ILE A 307 24.66 8.70 -10.59
N GLU A 308 25.12 9.65 -11.42
CA GLU A 308 26.30 9.44 -12.28
C GLU A 308 27.55 9.09 -11.45
N GLU A 309 27.79 9.79 -10.33
CA GLU A 309 28.90 9.47 -9.43
C GLU A 309 28.77 8.06 -8.80
N LEU A 310 27.56 7.67 -8.39
CA LEU A 310 27.31 6.32 -7.86
C LEU A 310 27.48 5.22 -8.92
N GLU A 311 26.99 5.46 -10.14
CA GLU A 311 27.14 4.53 -11.26
C GLU A 311 28.61 4.33 -11.64
N SER A 312 29.45 5.38 -11.56
CA SER A 312 30.90 5.26 -11.76
C SER A 312 31.57 4.30 -10.77
N GLN A 313 30.92 4.09 -9.61
CA GLN A 313 31.36 3.16 -8.57
C GLN A 313 30.62 1.81 -8.64
N ASN A 314 29.88 1.52 -9.71
CA ASN A 314 29.01 0.33 -9.87
C ASN A 314 27.92 0.23 -8.78
N ILE A 315 27.40 1.38 -8.34
CA ILE A 315 26.26 1.46 -7.42
C ILE A 315 25.06 1.99 -8.22
N PHE A 316 24.11 1.11 -8.49
CA PHE A 316 22.91 1.43 -9.25
C PHE A 316 21.74 1.65 -8.30
N VAL A 317 21.17 2.84 -8.33
CA VAL A 317 20.05 3.27 -7.50
C VAL A 317 18.87 3.67 -8.37
N ILE A 318 17.69 3.75 -7.78
CA ILE A 318 16.50 4.18 -8.52
C ILE A 318 16.25 5.66 -8.22
N LYS A 319 16.28 6.48 -9.29
CA LYS A 319 15.86 7.87 -9.20
C LYS A 319 14.38 7.96 -8.81
N PHE A 320 14.11 8.84 -7.90
CA PHE A 320 12.75 9.07 -7.41
C PHE A 320 12.53 10.56 -7.17
N ASP A 321 11.96 11.25 -8.17
CA ASP A 321 11.84 12.70 -8.18
C ASP A 321 13.21 13.37 -7.90
N LYS A 322 13.32 14.14 -6.82
CA LYS A 322 14.57 14.80 -6.36
C LYS A 322 15.36 13.97 -5.33
N GLY A 323 15.21 12.67 -5.35
CA GLY A 323 15.89 11.75 -4.44
C GLY A 323 16.24 10.42 -5.08
N ILE A 324 16.84 9.55 -4.29
CA ILE A 324 17.15 8.17 -4.69
C ILE A 324 16.50 7.18 -3.72
N ARG A 325 16.06 6.06 -4.25
CA ARG A 325 15.48 4.95 -3.48
C ARG A 325 16.43 3.77 -3.45
N ILE A 326 16.71 3.28 -2.25
CA ILE A 326 17.51 2.09 -2.00
C ILE A 326 16.57 0.92 -1.72
N GLY A 327 16.70 -0.16 -2.48
CA GLY A 327 15.97 -1.41 -2.25
C GLY A 327 16.70 -2.29 -1.23
N ILE A 328 16.46 -2.10 0.05
CA ILE A 328 17.08 -2.89 1.14
C ILE A 328 16.82 -4.38 0.95
N CYS A 329 15.66 -4.75 0.41
CA CYS A 329 15.29 -6.13 0.14
C CYS A 329 16.20 -6.84 -0.86
N SER A 330 16.79 -6.12 -1.81
CA SER A 330 17.58 -6.68 -2.91
C SER A 330 19.09 -6.59 -2.73
N VAL A 331 19.57 -5.84 -1.73
CA VAL A 331 21.00 -5.64 -1.50
C VAL A 331 21.52 -6.65 -0.47
N PRO A 332 22.49 -7.51 -0.81
CA PRO A 332 23.09 -8.41 0.15
C PRO A 332 23.76 -7.66 1.30
N LYS A 333 23.69 -8.19 2.52
CA LYS A 333 24.27 -7.59 3.75
C LYS A 333 25.68 -7.05 3.55
N ARG A 334 26.59 -7.84 2.91
CA ARG A 334 27.97 -7.43 2.62
C ARG A 334 28.13 -6.18 1.74
N LYS A 335 27.08 -5.85 0.97
CA LYS A 335 27.05 -4.65 0.09
C LYS A 335 26.32 -3.47 0.72
N ILE A 336 25.59 -3.70 1.79
CA ILE A 336 24.95 -2.61 2.56
C ILE A 336 25.98 -1.90 3.43
N VAL A 337 26.90 -2.64 4.01
CA VAL A 337 28.02 -2.07 4.79
C VAL A 337 28.86 -1.15 3.91
N GLY A 338 29.01 0.09 4.31
CA GLY A 338 29.71 1.16 3.60
C GLY A 338 28.86 1.88 2.54
N LEU A 339 27.61 1.45 2.31
CA LEU A 339 26.77 2.04 1.26
C LEU A 339 26.33 3.46 1.59
N ALA A 340 25.90 3.72 2.82
CA ALA A 340 25.48 5.07 3.24
C ALA A 340 26.64 6.08 3.16
N LYS A 341 27.84 5.66 3.54
CA LYS A 341 29.05 6.46 3.41
C LYS A 341 29.34 6.83 1.95
N LYS A 342 29.30 5.87 1.03
CA LYS A 342 29.51 6.10 -0.41
C LYS A 342 28.46 7.04 -1.01
N ILE A 343 27.21 6.92 -0.60
CA ILE A 343 26.15 7.84 -1.03
C ILE A 343 26.42 9.25 -0.50
N LYS A 344 26.82 9.38 0.76
CA LYS A 344 27.18 10.67 1.34
C LYS A 344 28.33 11.33 0.60
N GLU A 345 29.39 10.58 0.30
CA GLU A 345 30.55 11.05 -0.48
C GLU A 345 30.14 11.50 -1.89
N ALA A 346 29.26 10.74 -2.57
CA ALA A 346 28.74 11.11 -3.89
C ALA A 346 27.93 12.43 -3.84
N ILE A 347 27.10 12.61 -2.81
CA ILE A 347 26.35 13.86 -2.61
C ILE A 347 27.30 15.05 -2.39
N GLU A 348 28.36 14.89 -1.59
CA GLU A 348 29.32 15.93 -1.31
C GLU A 348 30.14 16.35 -2.54
N LYS A 349 30.52 15.39 -3.38
CA LYS A 349 31.19 15.63 -4.65
C LYS A 349 30.30 16.31 -5.71
N SER A 350 28.99 16.17 -5.60
CA SER A 350 28.02 16.66 -6.59
C SER A 350 27.51 18.08 -6.29
N LYS A 351 27.86 18.62 -5.13
CA LYS A 351 27.55 20.00 -4.76
C LYS A 351 28.46 21.01 -5.50
#